data_64edd67310711faf04b98e2b6facb5f4
#
_entry.id   64edd67310711faf04b98e2b6facb5f4
#
_cell.length_a   1.000
_cell.length_b   1.000
_cell.length_c   1.000
_cell.angle_alpha   90.00
_cell.angle_beta   90.00
_cell.angle_gamma   90.00
#
_symmetry.space_group_name_H-M   'P 1'
#
loop_
_entity.id
_entity.type
_entity.pdbx_description
1 polymer ?
#
loop_
_entity_poly.entity_id
_entity_poly.type
_entity_poly.pdbx_seq_one_letter_code
_entity_poly.pdbx_strand_id
1 'polypeptide(L)'
;MRPPRSIVLQALFLVVACGSVGTEPLPGRPSHHVEGGFRNTDPDFRRPSSWTRWSFVVRRLWTSSITPRAFDAPRIANDGTALRAGVINPSITWVGHSTLLVQLDGLNVLTDPNWGTRASPVSWAGPGRLSPPGLAFEDLPRIDVVVISHDHYDHLDLATVKRLAETHHPLFLVPLGLKAWFGDNGMTQVEELDWWQEREYRGVRFICVPAQHFSQRTLWDGNTRLWATWAVLSQERRLYFSGDTGYFAGFKEIGKRLGPFDVAAIAIGAYEPPEIMKAVHTTPEEAVQAFVDLNARTLLGIHWGTFDLAEEPPDEPPARMLAETHRRGIGSERAWIFKLGETRRW
;
A
#
# COMPACT_ATOMS: atom_id res chain seq x y z
N MET A 1 -1.72 30.85 20.84
CA MET A 1 -1.66 31.62 19.59
C MET A 1 -2.49 30.89 18.55
N ARG A 2 -3.50 31.53 17.96
CA ARG A 2 -4.32 30.92 16.89
C ARG A 2 -3.50 30.97 15.59
N PRO A 3 -3.41 29.88 14.80
CA PRO A 3 -2.72 29.92 13.50
C PRO A 3 -3.47 30.88 12.55
N PRO A 4 -2.75 31.55 11.64
CA PRO A 4 -3.37 32.50 10.73
C PRO A 4 -4.35 31.77 9.79
N ARG A 5 -5.55 32.31 9.63
CA ARG A 5 -6.67 31.79 8.81
C ARG A 5 -6.33 31.49 7.35
N SER A 6 -5.24 32.06 6.83
CA SER A 6 -4.76 31.87 5.46
C SER A 6 -4.15 30.49 5.17
N ILE A 7 -3.62 29.78 6.19
CA ILE A 7 -2.97 28.48 6.01
C ILE A 7 -4.02 27.34 5.95
N VAL A 8 -5.16 27.51 6.62
CA VAL A 8 -6.28 26.54 6.57
C VAL A 8 -6.91 26.52 5.16
N LEU A 9 -6.95 27.67 4.46
CA LEU A 9 -7.48 27.74 3.10
C LEU A 9 -6.57 27.02 2.07
N GLN A 10 -5.26 27.01 2.27
CA GLN A 10 -4.32 26.32 1.36
C GLN A 10 -4.38 24.79 1.47
N ALA A 11 -4.66 24.25 2.64
CA ALA A 11 -4.90 22.80 2.81
C ALA A 11 -6.24 22.34 2.19
N LEU A 12 -7.21 23.24 2.06
CA LEU A 12 -8.53 22.95 1.46
C LEU A 12 -8.48 22.85 -0.07
N PHE A 13 -7.49 23.45 -0.74
CA PHE A 13 -7.37 23.43 -2.21
C PHE A 13 -6.72 22.16 -2.79
N LEU A 14 -6.31 21.21 -1.95
CA LEU A 14 -5.51 20.03 -2.32
C LEU A 14 -6.20 18.98 -3.23
N VAL A 15 -7.45 19.16 -3.64
CA VAL A 15 -8.18 18.12 -4.38
C VAL A 15 -8.74 18.58 -5.75
N VAL A 16 -8.67 19.86 -6.07
CA VAL A 16 -9.44 20.41 -7.21
C VAL A 16 -8.66 20.54 -8.52
N ALA A 17 -7.35 20.66 -8.46
CA ALA A 17 -6.55 20.76 -9.67
C ALA A 17 -5.86 19.42 -9.96
N CYS A 18 -6.53 18.53 -10.69
CA CYS A 18 -5.83 17.49 -11.44
C CYS A 18 -4.90 18.17 -12.45
N GLY A 19 -3.59 18.07 -12.25
CA GLY A 19 -2.70 18.12 -13.40
C GLY A 19 -3.20 17.04 -14.36
N SER A 20 -3.74 17.41 -15.52
CA SER A 20 -4.33 16.46 -16.44
C SER A 20 -3.20 15.82 -17.24
N VAL A 21 -2.76 14.62 -16.82
CA VAL A 21 -2.02 13.75 -17.75
C VAL A 21 -2.89 13.44 -18.95
N GLY A 22 -2.27 13.14 -20.09
CA GLY A 22 -2.98 12.71 -21.30
C GLY A 22 -3.90 11.52 -21.03
N THR A 23 -4.88 11.32 -21.88
CA THR A 23 -5.81 10.17 -21.80
C THR A 23 -5.49 9.08 -22.81
N GLU A 24 -4.79 9.44 -23.89
CA GLU A 24 -4.46 8.52 -24.97
C GLU A 24 -3.10 7.85 -24.75
N PRO A 25 -2.98 6.54 -25.00
CA PRO A 25 -1.71 5.83 -24.93
C PRO A 25 -0.67 6.43 -25.87
N LEU A 26 0.58 6.49 -25.43
CA LEU A 26 1.69 6.92 -26.28
C LEU A 26 2.01 5.85 -27.33
N PRO A 27 2.16 6.23 -28.62
CA PRO A 27 2.54 5.30 -29.67
C PRO A 27 3.85 4.55 -29.36
N GLY A 28 3.85 3.22 -29.53
CA GLY A 28 5.03 2.38 -29.30
C GLY A 28 5.40 2.17 -27.83
N ARG A 29 4.59 2.61 -26.88
CA ARG A 29 4.75 2.37 -25.45
C ARG A 29 3.62 1.48 -24.88
N PRO A 30 3.82 0.85 -23.71
CA PRO A 30 2.73 0.14 -23.04
C PRO A 30 1.49 1.03 -22.86
N SER A 31 0.30 0.45 -22.94
CA SER A 31 -0.97 1.18 -22.96
C SER A 31 -1.28 2.04 -21.73
N HIS A 32 -0.57 1.84 -20.63
CA HIS A 32 -0.68 2.67 -19.44
C HIS A 32 0.17 3.94 -19.47
N HIS A 33 1.08 4.10 -20.43
CA HIS A 33 1.84 5.33 -20.64
C HIS A 33 1.03 6.34 -21.44
N VAL A 34 0.90 7.54 -20.92
CA VAL A 34 0.22 8.67 -21.55
C VAL A 34 1.12 9.92 -21.50
N GLU A 35 0.75 10.98 -22.22
CA GLU A 35 1.50 12.23 -22.15
C GLU A 35 1.51 12.76 -20.70
N GLY A 36 2.69 12.99 -20.15
CA GLY A 36 2.91 13.53 -18.82
C GLY A 36 2.71 12.54 -17.67
N GLY A 37 2.40 11.26 -17.91
CA GLY A 37 2.22 10.31 -16.83
C GLY A 37 1.62 8.96 -17.21
N PHE A 38 0.71 8.47 -16.36
CA PHE A 38 0.17 7.10 -16.43
C PHE A 38 -1.35 7.05 -16.30
N ARG A 39 -1.95 5.95 -16.76
CA ARG A 39 -3.38 5.67 -16.64
C ARG A 39 -3.66 4.22 -16.27
N ASN A 40 -4.85 3.95 -15.74
CA ASN A 40 -5.36 2.57 -15.62
C ASN A 40 -5.69 2.00 -17.00
N THR A 41 -5.50 0.71 -17.16
CA THR A 41 -5.71 0.01 -18.43
C THR A 41 -7.06 -0.71 -18.53
N ASP A 42 -7.77 -0.86 -17.40
CA ASP A 42 -9.11 -1.45 -17.39
C ASP A 42 -10.08 -0.53 -18.15
N PRO A 43 -10.74 -1.01 -19.22
CA PRO A 43 -11.67 -0.21 -20.02
C PRO A 43 -12.91 0.23 -19.22
N ASP A 44 -13.24 -0.47 -18.14
CA ASP A 44 -14.39 -0.18 -17.29
C ASP A 44 -14.02 0.77 -16.12
N PHE A 45 -12.74 1.12 -15.99
CA PHE A 45 -12.32 2.06 -14.96
C PHE A 45 -12.97 3.42 -15.14
N ARG A 46 -13.67 3.88 -14.12
CA ARG A 46 -14.32 5.21 -14.08
C ARG A 46 -13.94 5.90 -12.78
N ARG A 47 -13.30 7.06 -12.90
CA ARG A 47 -13.06 7.92 -11.74
C ARG A 47 -14.35 8.61 -11.33
N PRO A 48 -14.62 8.74 -10.02
CA PRO A 48 -15.69 9.60 -9.51
C PRO A 48 -15.52 11.04 -9.99
N SER A 49 -16.62 11.78 -10.07
CA SER A 49 -16.56 13.20 -10.45
C SER A 49 -15.66 14.01 -9.51
N SER A 50 -15.09 15.10 -10.00
CA SER A 50 -14.26 15.98 -9.15
C SER A 50 -15.04 16.53 -7.95
N TRP A 51 -16.35 16.82 -8.12
CA TRP A 51 -17.21 17.26 -7.05
C TRP A 51 -17.41 16.19 -5.96
N THR A 52 -17.67 14.96 -6.37
CA THR A 52 -17.84 13.81 -5.44
C THR A 52 -16.58 13.61 -4.60
N ARG A 53 -15.40 13.62 -5.25
CA ARG A 53 -14.12 13.49 -4.56
C ARG A 53 -13.84 14.66 -3.62
N TRP A 54 -14.09 15.90 -4.07
CA TRP A 54 -13.89 17.09 -3.25
C TRP A 54 -14.78 17.09 -2.01
N SER A 55 -16.08 16.78 -2.16
CA SER A 55 -17.02 16.72 -1.04
C SER A 55 -16.61 15.68 -0.01
N PHE A 56 -16.11 14.52 -0.45
CA PHE A 56 -15.58 13.48 0.44
C PHE A 56 -14.37 13.99 1.23
N VAL A 57 -13.38 14.59 0.56
CA VAL A 57 -12.18 15.09 1.26
C VAL A 57 -12.53 16.17 2.28
N VAL A 58 -13.40 17.11 1.94
CA VAL A 58 -13.85 18.15 2.89
C VAL A 58 -14.55 17.51 4.08
N ARG A 59 -15.45 16.57 3.83
CA ARG A 59 -16.17 15.85 4.90
C ARG A 59 -15.18 15.08 5.78
N ARG A 60 -14.21 14.36 5.19
CA ARG A 60 -13.20 13.60 5.94
C ARG A 60 -12.27 14.50 6.76
N LEU A 61 -11.80 15.61 6.19
CA LEU A 61 -11.00 16.60 6.93
C LEU A 61 -11.78 17.18 8.12
N TRP A 62 -13.07 17.46 7.92
CA TRP A 62 -13.94 17.96 8.98
C TRP A 62 -14.13 16.90 10.07
N THR A 63 -14.56 15.70 9.71
CA THR A 63 -14.86 14.62 10.68
C THR A 63 -13.61 14.17 11.42
N SER A 64 -12.49 13.95 10.74
CA SER A 64 -11.23 13.51 11.36
C SER A 64 -10.61 14.58 12.29
N SER A 65 -10.94 15.85 12.07
CA SER A 65 -10.44 16.95 12.91
C SER A 65 -11.30 17.22 14.15
N ILE A 66 -12.62 16.99 14.05
CA ILE A 66 -13.58 17.32 15.12
C ILE A 66 -13.97 16.10 15.95
N THR A 67 -14.12 14.95 15.29
CA THR A 67 -14.49 13.69 15.92
C THR A 67 -13.52 12.58 15.48
N PRO A 68 -12.24 12.66 15.89
CA PRO A 68 -11.29 11.61 15.53
C PRO A 68 -11.79 10.27 16.08
N ARG A 69 -11.76 9.24 15.24
CA ARG A 69 -12.12 7.89 15.66
C ARG A 69 -11.09 7.38 16.66
N ALA A 70 -11.59 6.71 17.70
CA ALA A 70 -10.75 5.97 18.62
C ALA A 70 -10.83 4.49 18.23
N PHE A 71 -9.71 3.91 17.86
CA PHE A 71 -9.59 2.49 17.59
C PHE A 71 -8.17 2.05 17.96
N ASP A 72 -8.06 0.87 18.56
CA ASP A 72 -6.79 0.23 18.87
C ASP A 72 -6.85 -1.20 18.35
N ALA A 73 -6.16 -1.46 17.24
CA ALA A 73 -6.13 -2.79 16.63
C ALA A 73 -5.50 -3.79 17.60
N PRO A 74 -6.00 -5.03 17.64
CA PRO A 74 -5.40 -6.10 18.43
C PRO A 74 -3.89 -6.19 18.15
N ARG A 75 -3.09 -6.33 19.21
CA ARG A 75 -1.63 -6.35 19.09
C ARG A 75 -0.97 -7.48 19.89
N ILE A 76 0.24 -7.83 19.47
CA ILE A 76 1.15 -8.72 20.19
C ILE A 76 2.45 -7.95 20.39
N ALA A 77 2.99 -7.99 21.61
CA ALA A 77 4.29 -7.40 21.89
C ALA A 77 5.37 -8.07 21.01
N ASN A 78 6.14 -7.26 20.30
CA ASN A 78 7.23 -7.71 19.47
C ASN A 78 8.41 -6.73 19.62
N ASP A 79 9.45 -7.18 20.27
CA ASP A 79 10.68 -6.41 20.51
C ASP A 79 11.74 -6.62 19.40
N GLY A 80 11.39 -7.30 18.32
CA GLY A 80 12.28 -7.60 17.21
C GLY A 80 13.39 -8.60 17.49
N THR A 81 13.55 -9.10 18.72
CA THR A 81 14.65 -10.00 19.08
C THR A 81 14.68 -11.26 18.22
N ALA A 82 13.55 -11.93 18.08
CA ALA A 82 13.44 -13.13 17.24
C ALA A 82 13.65 -12.83 15.75
N LEU A 83 13.22 -11.65 15.29
CA LEU A 83 13.37 -11.19 13.91
C LEU A 83 14.85 -10.88 13.59
N ARG A 84 15.55 -10.18 14.49
CA ARG A 84 16.99 -9.89 14.34
C ARG A 84 17.84 -11.16 14.39
N ALA A 85 17.43 -12.13 15.18
CA ALA A 85 18.10 -13.43 15.27
C ALA A 85 17.79 -14.39 14.10
N GLY A 86 16.82 -14.05 13.22
CA GLY A 86 16.41 -14.89 12.09
C GLY A 86 15.79 -16.24 12.50
N VAL A 87 15.27 -16.35 13.72
CA VAL A 87 14.76 -17.62 14.29
C VAL A 87 13.51 -18.11 13.56
N ILE A 88 12.72 -17.17 13.04
CA ILE A 88 11.48 -17.45 12.29
C ILE A 88 11.70 -17.02 10.84
N ASN A 89 12.29 -17.87 10.05
CA ASN A 89 12.54 -17.61 8.61
C ASN A 89 12.11 -18.85 7.80
N PRO A 90 11.34 -18.76 6.69
CA PRO A 90 10.69 -17.53 6.20
C PRO A 90 9.53 -17.05 7.07
N SER A 91 9.37 -15.72 7.20
CA SER A 91 8.31 -15.13 8.02
C SER A 91 7.75 -13.83 7.46
N ILE A 92 6.53 -13.51 7.87
CA ILE A 92 5.88 -12.22 7.65
C ILE A 92 5.48 -11.66 9.00
N THR A 93 5.84 -10.39 9.26
CA THR A 93 5.40 -9.62 10.42
C THR A 93 4.56 -8.44 9.96
N TRP A 94 3.37 -8.26 10.52
CA TRP A 94 2.56 -7.08 10.24
C TRP A 94 2.91 -5.93 11.18
N VAL A 95 3.51 -4.89 10.62
CA VAL A 95 3.85 -3.66 11.36
C VAL A 95 2.63 -2.74 11.48
N GLY A 96 1.77 -2.75 10.46
CA GLY A 96 0.54 -1.97 10.39
C GLY A 96 0.29 -1.41 9.00
N HIS A 97 -0.96 -1.14 8.68
CA HIS A 97 -1.39 -0.69 7.35
C HIS A 97 -0.92 -1.65 6.26
N SER A 98 -0.16 -1.16 5.29
CA SER A 98 0.49 -1.94 4.23
C SER A 98 1.97 -2.23 4.53
N THR A 99 2.45 -1.93 5.74
CA THR A 99 3.82 -2.20 6.14
C THR A 99 3.95 -3.63 6.66
N LEU A 100 4.62 -4.47 5.88
CA LEU A 100 5.01 -5.83 6.23
C LEU A 100 6.54 -5.90 6.32
N LEU A 101 7.06 -6.58 7.34
CA LEU A 101 8.43 -7.07 7.32
C LEU A 101 8.40 -8.54 6.86
N VAL A 102 8.97 -8.78 5.69
CA VAL A 102 9.05 -10.12 5.08
C VAL A 102 10.50 -10.60 5.16
N GLN A 103 10.72 -11.72 5.83
CA GLN A 103 12.02 -12.38 5.90
C GLN A 103 11.99 -13.63 5.03
N LEU A 104 12.83 -13.69 4.00
CA LEU A 104 12.94 -14.84 3.11
C LEU A 104 14.34 -14.91 2.50
N ASP A 105 14.88 -16.11 2.37
CA ASP A 105 16.17 -16.42 1.74
C ASP A 105 17.31 -15.52 2.21
N GLY A 106 17.34 -15.20 3.51
CA GLY A 106 18.33 -14.34 4.14
C GLY A 106 18.17 -12.84 3.85
N LEU A 107 17.07 -12.42 3.24
CA LEU A 107 16.72 -11.02 3.03
C LEU A 107 15.63 -10.56 4.02
N ASN A 108 15.72 -9.30 4.41
CA ASN A 108 14.69 -8.56 5.12
C ASN A 108 14.11 -7.50 4.18
N VAL A 109 12.85 -7.68 3.81
CA VAL A 109 12.12 -6.82 2.87
C VAL A 109 11.03 -6.07 3.61
N LEU A 110 10.94 -4.74 3.44
CA LEU A 110 9.80 -3.95 3.91
C LEU A 110 8.91 -3.56 2.73
N THR A 111 7.60 -3.65 2.93
CA THR A 111 6.60 -3.10 2.01
C THR A 111 6.05 -1.80 2.55
N ASP A 112 5.89 -0.78 1.72
CA ASP A 112 5.27 0.52 2.02
C ASP A 112 5.51 1.01 3.46
N PRO A 113 6.78 1.25 3.86
CA PRO A 113 7.13 1.50 5.25
C PRO A 113 6.61 2.85 5.74
N ASN A 114 5.77 2.80 6.79
CA ASN A 114 5.18 3.98 7.39
C ASN A 114 5.13 3.88 8.92
N TRP A 115 5.92 4.72 9.60
CA TRP A 115 5.89 4.94 11.06
C TRP A 115 5.32 6.32 11.42
N GLY A 116 4.83 7.08 10.43
CA GLY A 116 4.24 8.39 10.62
C GLY A 116 2.98 8.39 11.48
N THR A 117 2.73 9.49 12.16
CA THR A 117 1.52 9.67 12.99
C THR A 117 0.29 10.08 12.18
N ARG A 118 0.49 10.46 10.91
CA ARG A 118 -0.57 10.86 9.97
C ARG A 118 -0.20 10.46 8.54
N ALA A 119 -1.19 10.11 7.76
CA ALA A 119 -1.08 9.99 6.31
C ALA A 119 -1.29 11.38 5.67
N SER A 120 -0.27 12.24 5.75
CA SER A 120 -0.42 13.67 5.39
C SER A 120 0.94 14.33 5.11
N PRO A 121 0.98 15.36 4.25
CA PRO A 121 2.18 16.20 4.08
C PRO A 121 2.52 17.05 5.31
N VAL A 122 1.60 17.17 6.26
CA VAL A 122 1.75 17.99 7.48
C VAL A 122 1.41 17.20 8.74
N SER A 123 2.09 17.46 9.83
CA SER A 123 1.93 16.72 11.09
C SER A 123 0.67 17.07 11.90
N TRP A 124 0.02 18.18 11.58
CA TRP A 124 -1.11 18.73 12.34
C TRP A 124 -2.48 18.52 11.70
N ALA A 125 -2.57 18.08 10.44
CA ALA A 125 -3.83 17.88 9.74
C ALA A 125 -3.76 16.60 8.86
N GLY A 126 -4.94 16.11 8.45
CA GLY A 126 -5.10 14.92 7.63
C GLY A 126 -5.34 13.65 8.44
N PRO A 127 -5.51 12.49 7.79
CA PRO A 127 -5.85 11.24 8.44
C PRO A 127 -4.86 10.85 9.54
N GLY A 128 -5.36 10.73 10.77
CA GLY A 128 -4.57 10.33 11.92
C GLY A 128 -4.31 8.84 11.97
N ARG A 129 -3.20 8.44 12.59
CA ARG A 129 -2.96 7.05 12.92
C ARG A 129 -3.85 6.64 14.10
N LEU A 130 -4.60 5.57 13.94
CA LEU A 130 -5.50 4.99 14.94
C LEU A 130 -4.73 4.07 15.90
N SER A 131 -3.87 3.24 15.34
CA SER A 131 -3.12 2.23 16.10
C SER A 131 -1.61 2.43 15.89
N PRO A 132 -0.78 2.41 16.95
CA PRO A 132 0.67 2.53 16.81
C PRO A 132 1.26 1.34 16.02
N PRO A 133 2.46 1.49 15.43
CA PRO A 133 3.14 0.38 14.77
C PRO A 133 3.31 -0.83 15.69
N GLY A 134 3.11 -2.03 15.14
CA GLY A 134 3.24 -3.28 15.88
C GLY A 134 4.69 -3.70 16.16
N LEU A 135 5.65 -3.04 15.50
CA LEU A 135 7.08 -3.18 15.72
C LEU A 135 7.69 -1.77 15.72
N ALA A 136 8.48 -1.43 16.75
CA ALA A 136 9.18 -0.15 16.77
C ALA A 136 10.24 -0.12 15.66
N PHE A 137 10.54 1.08 15.15
CA PHE A 137 11.54 1.24 14.09
C PHE A 137 12.91 0.75 14.55
N GLU A 138 13.26 1.00 15.79
CA GLU A 138 14.50 0.60 16.44
C GLU A 138 14.66 -0.92 16.59
N ASP A 139 13.55 -1.65 16.57
CA ASP A 139 13.51 -3.09 16.72
C ASP A 139 13.61 -3.84 15.38
N LEU A 140 13.65 -3.12 14.27
CA LEU A 140 13.85 -3.72 12.95
C LEU A 140 15.18 -4.48 12.86
N PRO A 141 15.21 -5.63 12.18
CA PRO A 141 16.46 -6.17 11.66
C PRO A 141 17.05 -5.24 10.59
N ARG A 142 18.29 -5.45 10.18
CA ARG A 142 18.83 -4.72 9.02
C ARG A 142 17.93 -4.98 7.81
N ILE A 143 17.46 -3.93 7.17
CA ILE A 143 16.61 -4.01 5.98
C ILE A 143 17.49 -4.01 4.73
N ASP A 144 17.26 -4.98 3.84
CA ASP A 144 18.00 -5.14 2.58
C ASP A 144 17.27 -4.48 1.40
N VAL A 145 15.95 -4.63 1.33
CA VAL A 145 15.11 -4.10 0.23
C VAL A 145 13.85 -3.45 0.79
N VAL A 146 13.45 -2.36 0.18
CA VAL A 146 12.14 -1.73 0.40
C VAL A 146 11.40 -1.67 -0.92
N VAL A 147 10.17 -2.18 -0.96
CA VAL A 147 9.27 -2.01 -2.10
C VAL A 147 8.22 -0.97 -1.79
N ILE A 148 7.99 -0.03 -2.70
CA ILE A 148 6.95 1.00 -2.60
C ILE A 148 5.90 0.72 -3.68
N SER A 149 4.63 0.68 -3.30
CA SER A 149 3.54 0.46 -4.25
C SER A 149 3.18 1.73 -5.03
N HIS A 150 3.08 2.85 -4.36
CA HIS A 150 2.74 4.15 -4.93
C HIS A 150 3.07 5.30 -3.99
N ASP A 151 2.76 6.52 -4.38
CA ASP A 151 3.25 7.73 -3.71
C ASP A 151 2.31 8.35 -2.67
N HIS A 152 1.17 7.76 -2.32
CA HIS A 152 0.28 8.29 -1.30
C HIS A 152 0.95 8.34 0.07
N TYR A 153 0.50 9.26 0.94
CA TYR A 153 1.15 9.56 2.21
C TYR A 153 1.06 8.45 3.24
N ASP A 154 0.11 7.54 3.12
CA ASP A 154 -0.04 6.34 3.96
C ASP A 154 0.87 5.18 3.53
N HIS A 155 1.42 5.22 2.31
CA HIS A 155 2.35 4.22 1.75
C HIS A 155 3.78 4.73 1.65
N LEU A 156 3.98 6.01 1.33
CA LEU A 156 5.30 6.64 1.19
C LEU A 156 5.45 7.79 2.21
N ASP A 157 5.90 7.44 3.42
CA ASP A 157 6.22 8.40 4.47
C ASP A 157 7.68 8.87 4.35
N LEU A 158 7.86 10.15 4.06
CA LEU A 158 9.19 10.74 3.83
C LEU A 158 10.13 10.56 5.03
N ALA A 159 9.61 10.75 6.25
CA ALA A 159 10.44 10.65 7.45
C ALA A 159 10.94 9.21 7.63
N THR A 160 10.07 8.23 7.42
CA THR A 160 10.40 6.80 7.51
C THR A 160 11.43 6.40 6.46
N VAL A 161 11.23 6.74 5.17
CA VAL A 161 12.16 6.29 4.12
C VAL A 161 13.51 6.98 4.21
N LYS A 162 13.58 8.25 4.66
CA LYS A 162 14.85 8.93 4.97
C LYS A 162 15.59 8.21 6.10
N ARG A 163 14.90 7.92 7.19
CA ARG A 163 15.49 7.21 8.33
C ARG A 163 16.00 5.81 7.92
N LEU A 164 15.24 5.08 7.08
CA LEU A 164 15.68 3.80 6.53
C LEU A 164 16.94 3.95 5.67
N ALA A 165 16.97 4.96 4.79
CA ALA A 165 18.14 5.23 3.96
C ALA A 165 19.39 5.52 4.79
N GLU A 166 19.26 6.28 5.88
CA GLU A 166 20.36 6.67 6.78
C GLU A 166 20.85 5.52 7.67
N THR A 167 19.95 4.64 8.13
CA THR A 167 20.29 3.64 9.16
C THR A 167 20.49 2.22 8.60
N HIS A 168 19.78 1.85 7.54
CA HIS A 168 19.81 0.50 6.97
C HIS A 168 20.44 0.44 5.57
N HIS A 169 20.46 1.57 4.83
CA HIS A 169 20.94 1.67 3.45
C HIS A 169 20.34 0.60 2.51
N PRO A 170 19.00 0.43 2.49
CA PRO A 170 18.36 -0.58 1.67
C PRO A 170 18.36 -0.18 0.20
N LEU A 171 18.17 -1.16 -0.70
CA LEU A 171 17.76 -0.91 -2.06
C LEU A 171 16.25 -0.57 -2.06
N PHE A 172 15.87 0.63 -2.52
CA PHE A 172 14.47 0.99 -2.76
C PHE A 172 14.07 0.59 -4.18
N LEU A 173 13.04 -0.24 -4.31
CA LEU A 173 12.39 -0.59 -5.56
C LEU A 173 11.05 0.13 -5.64
N VAL A 174 10.88 0.93 -6.66
CA VAL A 174 9.75 1.86 -6.76
C VAL A 174 9.15 1.85 -8.17
N PRO A 175 7.86 2.19 -8.37
CA PRO A 175 7.29 2.40 -9.69
C PRO A 175 7.91 3.61 -10.42
N LEU A 176 7.80 3.63 -11.76
CA LEU A 176 8.30 4.70 -12.61
C LEU A 176 7.90 6.10 -12.14
N GLY A 177 8.83 7.04 -12.24
CA GLY A 177 8.65 8.45 -11.87
C GLY A 177 8.92 8.74 -10.39
N LEU A 178 9.09 7.72 -9.52
CA LEU A 178 9.42 7.93 -8.12
C LEU A 178 10.92 8.13 -7.85
N LYS A 179 11.81 7.63 -8.70
CA LYS A 179 13.25 7.77 -8.52
C LYS A 179 13.70 9.23 -8.38
N ALA A 180 13.12 10.12 -9.20
CA ALA A 180 13.41 11.55 -9.11
C ALA A 180 13.02 12.11 -7.74
N TRP A 181 11.82 11.77 -7.22
CA TRP A 181 11.36 12.20 -5.90
C TRP A 181 12.31 11.72 -4.77
N PHE A 182 12.80 10.48 -4.84
CA PHE A 182 13.77 9.96 -3.89
C PHE A 182 15.11 10.74 -4.00
N GLY A 183 15.59 11.02 -5.22
CA GLY A 183 16.81 11.79 -5.47
C GLY A 183 16.73 13.23 -4.92
N ASP A 184 15.59 13.90 -5.16
CA ASP A 184 15.33 15.25 -4.62
C ASP A 184 15.34 15.29 -3.08
N ASN A 185 15.09 14.14 -2.44
CA ASN A 185 15.15 13.97 -1.00
C ASN A 185 16.47 13.35 -0.48
N GLY A 186 17.50 13.26 -1.33
CA GLY A 186 18.84 12.82 -0.96
C GLY A 186 19.06 11.31 -0.91
N MET A 187 18.12 10.50 -1.42
CA MET A 187 18.21 9.05 -1.44
C MET A 187 18.60 8.54 -2.83
N THR A 188 19.73 7.83 -2.94
CA THR A 188 20.32 7.45 -4.22
C THR A 188 20.26 5.94 -4.54
N GLN A 189 20.10 5.07 -3.53
CA GLN A 189 19.96 3.63 -3.73
C GLN A 189 18.53 3.26 -4.14
N VAL A 190 18.11 3.75 -5.32
CA VAL A 190 16.74 3.63 -5.81
C VAL A 190 16.74 3.15 -7.24
N GLU A 191 16.00 2.10 -7.51
CA GLU A 191 15.70 1.60 -8.85
C GLU A 191 14.20 1.70 -9.11
N GLU A 192 13.82 2.27 -10.25
CA GLU A 192 12.42 2.35 -10.66
C GLU A 192 12.11 1.33 -11.76
N LEU A 193 10.93 0.75 -11.67
CA LEU A 193 10.46 -0.31 -12.57
C LEU A 193 9.11 0.05 -13.16
N ASP A 194 8.93 -0.32 -14.42
CA ASP A 194 7.62 -0.32 -15.09
C ASP A 194 6.87 -1.62 -14.80
N TRP A 195 5.57 -1.67 -15.10
CA TRP A 195 4.80 -2.91 -15.01
C TRP A 195 5.43 -4.03 -15.82
N TRP A 196 5.52 -5.21 -15.21
CA TRP A 196 6.15 -6.42 -15.72
C TRP A 196 7.68 -6.38 -15.82
N GLN A 197 8.31 -5.27 -15.41
CA GLN A 197 9.75 -5.25 -15.20
C GLN A 197 10.12 -5.86 -13.86
N GLU A 198 11.31 -6.43 -13.81
CA GLU A 198 11.81 -7.10 -12.61
C GLU A 198 13.22 -6.67 -12.26
N ARG A 199 13.53 -6.82 -10.99
CA ARG A 199 14.87 -6.70 -10.42
C ARG A 199 15.18 -7.96 -9.61
N GLU A 200 16.26 -8.62 -9.94
CA GLU A 200 16.80 -9.68 -9.09
C GLU A 200 17.80 -9.11 -8.08
N TYR A 201 17.64 -9.47 -6.82
CA TYR A 201 18.55 -9.10 -5.75
C TYR A 201 18.82 -10.31 -4.86
N ARG A 202 20.07 -10.78 -4.84
CA ARG A 202 20.53 -11.97 -4.08
C ARG A 202 19.64 -13.21 -4.28
N GLY A 203 19.26 -13.51 -5.51
CA GLY A 203 18.45 -14.68 -5.86
C GLY A 203 16.94 -14.51 -5.66
N VAL A 204 16.47 -13.38 -5.14
CA VAL A 204 15.06 -13.05 -5.04
C VAL A 204 14.68 -12.08 -6.15
N ARG A 205 13.61 -12.40 -6.89
CA ARG A 205 13.07 -11.56 -7.97
C ARG A 205 11.95 -10.69 -7.44
N PHE A 206 12.05 -9.41 -7.68
CA PHE A 206 11.05 -8.41 -7.37
C PHE A 206 10.43 -7.92 -8.68
N ILE A 207 9.18 -8.21 -8.91
CA ILE A 207 8.47 -7.89 -10.15
C ILE A 207 7.45 -6.82 -9.85
N CYS A 208 7.55 -5.68 -10.53
CA CYS A 208 6.54 -4.63 -10.52
C CYS A 208 5.38 -5.08 -11.39
N VAL A 209 4.18 -5.23 -10.83
CA VAL A 209 3.02 -5.73 -11.57
C VAL A 209 1.85 -4.73 -11.53
N PRO A 210 0.92 -4.80 -12.51
CA PRO A 210 -0.16 -3.82 -12.63
C PRO A 210 -1.03 -3.70 -11.38
N ALA A 211 -1.52 -2.50 -11.14
CA ALA A 211 -2.56 -2.19 -10.18
C ALA A 211 -3.62 -1.26 -10.80
N GLN A 212 -4.81 -1.22 -10.23
CA GLN A 212 -5.85 -0.26 -10.57
C GLN A 212 -5.99 0.78 -9.48
N HIS A 213 -5.19 1.86 -9.59
CA HIS A 213 -5.13 2.90 -8.57
C HIS A 213 -4.81 4.27 -9.20
N PHE A 214 -4.15 5.15 -8.46
CA PHE A 214 -3.65 6.43 -8.93
C PHE A 214 -2.48 6.91 -8.04
N SER A 215 -1.77 7.92 -8.50
CA SER A 215 -0.73 8.60 -7.73
C SER A 215 -1.07 10.08 -7.55
N GLN A 216 -0.75 10.63 -6.39
CA GLN A 216 -0.87 12.07 -6.12
C GLN A 216 -0.28 12.44 -4.77
N ARG A 217 0.67 13.39 -4.74
CA ARG A 217 1.19 14.00 -3.50
C ARG A 217 0.93 15.49 -3.41
N THR A 218 0.74 16.15 -4.55
CA THR A 218 0.47 17.59 -4.63
C THR A 218 -0.78 17.86 -5.46
N LEU A 219 -1.16 19.12 -5.58
CA LEU A 219 -2.29 19.52 -6.43
C LEU A 219 -2.07 19.27 -7.92
N TRP A 220 -0.81 19.17 -8.35
CA TRP A 220 -0.41 19.28 -9.75
C TRP A 220 0.21 18.00 -10.31
N ASP A 221 0.49 17.00 -9.47
CA ASP A 221 1.23 15.80 -9.85
C ASP A 221 0.38 14.51 -9.96
N GLY A 222 -0.93 14.67 -10.10
CA GLY A 222 -1.84 13.54 -10.24
C GLY A 222 -1.46 12.65 -11.42
N ASN A 223 -1.20 11.37 -11.16
CA ASN A 223 -0.82 10.34 -12.14
C ASN A 223 0.50 10.61 -12.89
N THR A 224 1.34 11.50 -12.43
CA THR A 224 2.67 11.72 -13.02
C THR A 224 3.67 10.62 -12.65
N ARG A 225 3.37 9.83 -11.62
CA ARG A 225 4.12 8.66 -11.19
C ARG A 225 3.26 7.42 -11.33
N LEU A 226 3.88 6.29 -11.61
CA LEU A 226 3.18 5.01 -11.72
C LEU A 226 2.81 4.49 -10.32
N TRP A 227 1.80 3.64 -10.26
CA TRP A 227 1.40 2.82 -9.11
C TRP A 227 1.50 1.35 -9.48
N ALA A 228 1.76 0.50 -8.51
CA ALA A 228 2.01 -0.91 -8.77
C ALA A 228 1.63 -1.79 -7.57
N THR A 229 1.50 -3.07 -7.84
CA THR A 229 1.59 -4.14 -6.87
C THR A 229 2.93 -4.87 -7.06
N TRP A 230 3.32 -5.74 -6.15
CA TRP A 230 4.60 -6.42 -6.22
C TRP A 230 4.47 -7.93 -6.10
N ALA A 231 5.19 -8.66 -6.96
CA ALA A 231 5.45 -10.08 -6.76
C ALA A 231 6.91 -10.26 -6.30
N VAL A 232 7.09 -10.86 -5.14
CA VAL A 232 8.41 -11.18 -4.56
C VAL A 232 8.59 -12.69 -4.63
N LEU A 233 9.49 -13.14 -5.49
CA LEU A 233 9.64 -14.53 -5.85
C LEU A 233 11.05 -15.02 -5.50
N SER A 234 11.15 -15.96 -4.56
CA SER A 234 12.35 -16.71 -4.30
C SER A 234 12.27 -18.10 -4.97
N GLN A 235 13.29 -18.95 -4.74
CA GLN A 235 13.26 -20.31 -5.26
C GLN A 235 12.15 -21.16 -4.67
N GLU A 236 11.83 -20.94 -3.38
CA GLU A 236 10.86 -21.76 -2.64
C GLU A 236 9.57 -21.03 -2.31
N ARG A 237 9.57 -19.69 -2.31
CA ARG A 237 8.45 -18.88 -1.80
C ARG A 237 8.05 -17.78 -2.76
N ARG A 238 6.75 -17.53 -2.82
CA ARG A 238 6.13 -16.52 -3.68
C ARG A 238 5.15 -15.69 -2.88
N LEU A 239 5.45 -14.40 -2.74
CA LEU A 239 4.59 -13.43 -2.11
C LEU A 239 3.99 -12.49 -3.17
N TYR A 240 2.71 -12.24 -3.09
CA TYR A 240 2.05 -11.11 -3.73
C TYR A 240 1.72 -10.05 -2.70
N PHE A 241 2.06 -8.79 -3.00
CA PHE A 241 1.74 -7.62 -2.18
C PHE A 241 0.94 -6.63 -3.02
N SER A 242 -0.30 -6.33 -2.60
CA SER A 242 -1.20 -5.52 -3.40
C SER A 242 -0.90 -4.01 -3.36
N GLY A 243 -0.24 -3.48 -2.30
CA GLY A 243 -0.40 -2.06 -2.04
C GLY A 243 -1.88 -1.70 -2.07
N ASP A 244 -2.24 -0.62 -2.77
CA ASP A 244 -3.61 -0.23 -3.03
C ASP A 244 -4.03 -0.51 -4.47
N THR A 245 -5.19 -1.10 -4.62
CA THR A 245 -5.78 -1.39 -5.93
C THR A 245 -7.29 -1.65 -5.82
N GLY A 246 -8.07 -1.18 -6.77
CA GLY A 246 -9.40 -1.70 -7.02
C GLY A 246 -9.33 -3.12 -7.62
N TYR A 247 -10.44 -3.85 -7.54
CA TYR A 247 -10.53 -5.15 -8.21
C TYR A 247 -10.61 -4.96 -9.74
N PHE A 248 -9.77 -5.70 -10.47
CA PHE A 248 -9.71 -5.64 -11.94
C PHE A 248 -9.23 -6.98 -12.54
N ALA A 249 -9.40 -7.13 -13.85
CA ALA A 249 -9.05 -8.37 -14.55
C ALA A 249 -7.56 -8.75 -14.47
N GLY A 250 -6.69 -7.80 -14.16
CA GLY A 250 -5.23 -8.03 -14.01
C GLY A 250 -4.85 -9.05 -12.95
N PHE A 251 -5.69 -9.27 -11.91
CA PHE A 251 -5.42 -10.31 -10.92
C PHE A 251 -5.32 -11.71 -11.54
N LYS A 252 -6.21 -12.03 -12.51
CA LYS A 252 -6.16 -13.32 -13.23
C LYS A 252 -4.90 -13.43 -14.09
N GLU A 253 -4.48 -12.34 -14.73
CA GLU A 253 -3.27 -12.33 -15.53
C GLU A 253 -2.03 -12.52 -14.66
N ILE A 254 -1.95 -11.83 -13.51
CA ILE A 254 -0.87 -11.97 -12.54
C ILE A 254 -0.83 -13.41 -12.02
N GLY A 255 -1.95 -13.96 -11.60
CA GLY A 255 -2.05 -15.35 -11.14
C GLY A 255 -1.62 -16.37 -12.19
N LYS A 256 -2.00 -16.16 -13.46
CA LYS A 256 -1.60 -17.02 -14.58
C LYS A 256 -0.09 -16.94 -14.88
N ARG A 257 0.51 -15.74 -14.82
CA ARG A 257 1.92 -15.54 -15.17
C ARG A 257 2.89 -15.89 -14.03
N LEU A 258 2.52 -15.58 -12.79
CA LEU A 258 3.43 -15.62 -11.65
C LEU A 258 2.98 -16.55 -10.53
N GLY A 259 1.73 -17.00 -10.53
CA GLY A 259 1.20 -17.94 -9.52
C GLY A 259 1.72 -19.38 -9.68
N PRO A 260 1.37 -20.28 -8.76
CA PRO A 260 0.64 -19.98 -7.54
C PRO A 260 1.49 -19.17 -6.55
N PHE A 261 0.86 -18.30 -5.77
CA PHE A 261 1.51 -17.61 -4.66
C PHE A 261 1.32 -18.38 -3.36
N ASP A 262 2.32 -18.39 -2.47
CA ASP A 262 2.18 -18.96 -1.14
C ASP A 262 1.34 -18.03 -0.25
N VAL A 263 1.61 -16.73 -0.31
CA VAL A 263 0.83 -15.70 0.38
C VAL A 263 0.49 -14.56 -0.57
N ALA A 264 -0.78 -14.14 -0.56
CA ALA A 264 -1.24 -12.89 -1.14
C ALA A 264 -1.64 -11.93 -0.02
N ALA A 265 -0.85 -10.88 0.19
CA ALA A 265 -1.18 -9.79 1.09
C ALA A 265 -2.01 -8.76 0.30
N ILE A 266 -3.29 -8.64 0.62
CA ILE A 266 -4.26 -7.84 -0.13
C ILE A 266 -4.95 -6.85 0.79
N ALA A 267 -5.07 -5.60 0.31
CA ALA A 267 -5.80 -4.53 1.00
C ALA A 267 -7.27 -4.92 1.17
N ILE A 268 -7.80 -4.75 2.39
CA ILE A 268 -9.20 -5.04 2.74
C ILE A 268 -9.91 -3.84 3.35
N GLY A 269 -9.26 -2.68 3.48
CA GLY A 269 -9.80 -1.44 4.03
C GLY A 269 -9.88 -0.32 3.00
N ALA A 270 -10.43 0.82 3.41
CA ALA A 270 -10.66 2.02 2.59
C ALA A 270 -11.64 1.79 1.43
N TYR A 271 -12.76 1.09 1.67
CA TYR A 271 -13.75 0.79 0.63
C TYR A 271 -15.05 1.61 0.73
N GLU A 272 -15.25 2.40 1.80
CA GLU A 272 -16.42 3.26 1.95
C GLU A 272 -16.08 4.76 1.82
N PRO A 273 -16.89 5.54 1.14
CA PRO A 273 -18.10 5.15 0.41
C PRO A 273 -17.76 4.54 -0.97
N PRO A 274 -18.55 3.55 -1.44
CA PRO A 274 -18.19 2.74 -2.63
C PRO A 274 -18.18 3.56 -3.91
N GLU A 275 -18.98 4.60 -4.03
CA GLU A 275 -19.00 5.49 -5.19
C GLU A 275 -17.68 6.26 -5.41
N ILE A 276 -16.81 6.30 -4.39
CA ILE A 276 -15.49 6.93 -4.46
C ILE A 276 -14.38 5.88 -4.44
N MET A 277 -14.49 4.92 -3.53
CA MET A 277 -13.40 4.02 -3.19
C MET A 277 -13.34 2.77 -4.08
N LYS A 278 -14.47 2.21 -4.50
CA LYS A 278 -14.53 0.93 -5.22
C LYS A 278 -13.68 0.88 -6.49
N ALA A 279 -13.52 2.01 -7.17
CA ALA A 279 -12.71 2.05 -8.39
C ALA A 279 -11.21 1.83 -8.12
N VAL A 280 -10.73 2.12 -6.91
CA VAL A 280 -9.31 2.22 -6.55
C VAL A 280 -8.93 1.42 -5.29
N HIS A 281 -9.90 0.84 -4.59
CA HIS A 281 -9.70 -0.07 -3.44
C HIS A 281 -10.63 -1.27 -3.55
N THR A 282 -10.13 -2.44 -3.19
CA THR A 282 -10.94 -3.67 -3.06
C THR A 282 -11.80 -3.62 -1.81
N THR A 283 -13.05 -4.08 -1.90
CA THR A 283 -13.79 -4.51 -0.71
C THR A 283 -13.20 -5.80 -0.14
N PRO A 284 -13.49 -6.16 1.11
CA PRO A 284 -13.06 -7.45 1.66
C PRO A 284 -13.47 -8.65 0.80
N GLU A 285 -14.67 -8.61 0.19
CA GLU A 285 -15.18 -9.66 -0.69
C GLU A 285 -14.42 -9.71 -2.02
N GLU A 286 -14.09 -8.53 -2.58
CA GLU A 286 -13.26 -8.43 -3.79
C GLU A 286 -11.82 -8.86 -3.53
N ALA A 287 -11.28 -8.62 -2.34
CA ALA A 287 -9.97 -9.13 -1.92
C ALA A 287 -9.94 -10.67 -1.88
N VAL A 288 -11.02 -11.30 -1.41
CA VAL A 288 -11.18 -12.78 -1.48
C VAL A 288 -11.27 -13.25 -2.94
N GLN A 289 -11.94 -12.51 -3.83
CA GLN A 289 -11.96 -12.84 -5.25
C GLN A 289 -10.57 -12.70 -5.89
N ALA A 290 -9.85 -11.62 -5.58
CA ALA A 290 -8.49 -11.39 -6.06
C ALA A 290 -7.53 -12.51 -5.59
N PHE A 291 -7.67 -12.96 -4.33
CA PHE A 291 -6.93 -14.11 -3.81
C PHE A 291 -7.15 -15.39 -4.64
N VAL A 292 -8.39 -15.67 -5.03
CA VAL A 292 -8.72 -16.82 -5.88
C VAL A 292 -8.11 -16.63 -7.28
N ASP A 293 -8.23 -15.46 -7.87
CA ASP A 293 -7.72 -15.12 -9.21
C ASP A 293 -6.19 -15.18 -9.28
N LEU A 294 -5.51 -14.82 -8.21
CA LEU A 294 -4.05 -14.94 -8.05
C LEU A 294 -3.58 -16.40 -7.89
N ASN A 295 -4.50 -17.35 -7.72
CA ASN A 295 -4.18 -18.73 -7.39
C ASN A 295 -3.28 -18.83 -6.14
N ALA A 296 -3.59 -18.05 -5.09
CA ALA A 296 -2.78 -18.01 -3.89
C ALA A 296 -3.21 -19.09 -2.88
N ARG A 297 -2.29 -19.53 -2.02
CA ARG A 297 -2.55 -20.54 -0.99
C ARG A 297 -3.13 -19.91 0.27
N THR A 298 -2.61 -18.73 0.64
CA THR A 298 -3.03 -18.00 1.85
C THR A 298 -3.32 -16.54 1.50
N LEU A 299 -4.45 -16.03 1.99
CA LEU A 299 -4.82 -14.61 1.95
C LEU A 299 -4.43 -13.95 3.26
N LEU A 300 -3.63 -12.89 3.21
CA LEU A 300 -3.34 -12.01 4.34
C LEU A 300 -4.04 -10.67 4.13
N GLY A 301 -5.01 -10.35 4.98
CA GLY A 301 -5.69 -9.05 4.95
C GLY A 301 -4.82 -7.94 5.54
N ILE A 302 -4.55 -6.90 4.74
CA ILE A 302 -3.77 -5.70 5.13
C ILE A 302 -4.58 -4.43 4.91
N HIS A 303 -3.99 -3.26 5.17
CA HIS A 303 -4.56 -1.94 4.91
C HIS A 303 -5.84 -1.65 5.69
N TRP A 304 -5.91 -2.05 6.96
CA TRP A 304 -7.05 -1.81 7.85
C TRP A 304 -6.58 -1.38 9.25
N GLY A 305 -7.45 -0.73 10.01
CA GLY A 305 -7.26 -0.46 11.44
C GLY A 305 -6.07 0.44 11.82
N THR A 306 -5.37 1.05 10.85
CA THR A 306 -4.14 1.82 11.11
C THR A 306 -4.33 3.32 10.94
N PHE A 307 -4.90 3.78 9.84
CA PHE A 307 -5.20 5.18 9.57
C PHE A 307 -6.69 5.42 9.37
N ASP A 308 -7.17 6.61 9.73
CA ASP A 308 -8.58 7.01 9.57
C ASP A 308 -8.84 7.56 8.16
N LEU A 309 -8.79 6.68 7.13
CA LEU A 309 -8.83 7.07 5.71
C LEU A 309 -10.23 7.16 5.14
N ALA A 310 -11.13 6.26 5.52
CA ALA A 310 -12.42 6.04 4.87
C ALA A 310 -13.58 5.98 5.88
N GLU A 311 -14.78 5.61 5.44
CA GLU A 311 -15.99 5.75 6.28
C GLU A 311 -16.43 4.45 6.96
N GLU A 312 -15.93 3.30 6.53
CA GLU A 312 -16.21 2.03 7.21
C GLU A 312 -15.70 2.02 8.67
N PRO A 313 -16.33 1.25 9.57
CA PRO A 313 -15.77 0.98 10.89
C PRO A 313 -14.40 0.32 10.79
N PRO A 314 -13.39 0.77 11.56
CA PRO A 314 -12.01 0.29 11.40
C PRO A 314 -11.80 -1.20 11.75
N ASP A 315 -12.75 -1.83 12.42
CA ASP A 315 -12.77 -3.25 12.81
C ASP A 315 -13.63 -4.14 11.89
N GLU A 316 -14.39 -3.55 10.97
CA GLU A 316 -15.28 -4.28 10.06
C GLU A 316 -14.53 -5.10 8.99
N PRO A 317 -13.45 -4.61 8.34
CA PRO A 317 -12.82 -5.29 7.21
C PRO A 317 -12.41 -6.74 7.48
N PRO A 318 -11.77 -7.08 8.63
CA PRO A 318 -11.44 -8.47 8.98
C PRO A 318 -12.66 -9.37 9.05
N ALA A 319 -13.75 -8.92 9.68
CA ALA A 319 -14.95 -9.70 9.86
C ALA A 319 -15.61 -10.03 8.51
N ARG A 320 -15.69 -9.06 7.59
CA ARG A 320 -16.21 -9.24 6.23
C ARG A 320 -15.36 -10.20 5.41
N MET A 321 -14.02 -10.06 5.46
CA MET A 321 -13.12 -10.98 4.76
C MET A 321 -13.29 -12.42 5.24
N LEU A 322 -13.35 -12.64 6.56
CA LEU A 322 -13.53 -13.98 7.12
C LEU A 322 -14.93 -14.56 6.80
N ALA A 323 -15.98 -13.74 6.83
CA ALA A 323 -17.31 -14.16 6.43
C ALA A 323 -17.37 -14.60 4.96
N GLU A 324 -16.71 -13.85 4.06
CA GLU A 324 -16.67 -14.19 2.64
C GLU A 324 -15.83 -15.45 2.36
N THR A 325 -14.69 -15.62 3.04
CA THR A 325 -13.89 -16.87 2.91
C THR A 325 -14.70 -18.09 3.38
N HIS A 326 -15.42 -17.97 4.50
CA HIS A 326 -16.30 -19.02 4.99
C HIS A 326 -17.43 -19.33 3.99
N ARG A 327 -18.09 -18.29 3.46
CA ARG A 327 -19.17 -18.43 2.45
C ARG A 327 -18.69 -19.18 1.20
N ARG A 328 -17.42 -19.02 0.82
CA ARG A 328 -16.81 -19.70 -0.34
C ARG A 328 -16.20 -21.08 0.00
N GLY A 329 -16.31 -21.55 1.24
CA GLY A 329 -15.71 -22.83 1.65
C GLY A 329 -14.18 -22.80 1.69
N ILE A 330 -13.56 -21.62 1.80
CA ILE A 330 -12.12 -21.46 1.99
C ILE A 330 -11.80 -21.70 3.46
N GLY A 331 -10.91 -22.66 3.74
CA GLY A 331 -10.53 -23.02 5.11
C GLY A 331 -9.94 -21.84 5.87
N SER A 332 -10.23 -21.74 7.16
CA SER A 332 -9.78 -20.65 8.02
C SER A 332 -8.26 -20.55 8.13
N GLU A 333 -7.54 -21.66 7.94
CA GLU A 333 -6.08 -21.71 7.90
C GLU A 333 -5.48 -20.95 6.72
N ARG A 334 -6.29 -20.71 5.67
CA ARG A 334 -5.92 -19.98 4.46
C ARG A 334 -6.28 -18.49 4.51
N ALA A 335 -6.99 -18.03 5.55
CA ALA A 335 -7.44 -16.65 5.72
C ALA A 335 -6.78 -16.04 6.96
N TRP A 336 -5.77 -15.21 6.75
CA TRP A 336 -4.99 -14.63 7.83
C TRP A 336 -5.40 -13.19 8.10
N ILE A 337 -5.76 -12.94 9.35
CA ILE A 337 -5.84 -11.62 9.95
C ILE A 337 -4.80 -11.58 11.06
N PHE A 338 -3.80 -10.75 10.87
CA PHE A 338 -2.75 -10.59 11.88
C PHE A 338 -3.16 -9.54 12.92
N LYS A 339 -2.64 -9.71 14.13
CA LYS A 339 -2.55 -8.64 15.11
C LYS A 339 -1.31 -7.78 14.79
N LEU A 340 -1.32 -6.52 15.19
CA LEU A 340 -0.13 -5.68 15.08
C LEU A 340 1.05 -6.31 15.83
N GLY A 341 2.20 -6.41 15.17
CA GLY A 341 3.39 -7.06 15.71
C GLY A 341 3.41 -8.59 15.56
N GLU A 342 2.31 -9.20 15.10
CA GLU A 342 2.27 -10.64 14.89
C GLU A 342 3.20 -11.08 13.76
N THR A 343 3.94 -12.16 14.03
CA THR A 343 4.84 -12.82 13.07
C THR A 343 4.38 -14.25 12.83
N ARG A 344 4.25 -14.66 11.59
CA ARG A 344 3.98 -16.06 11.21
C ARG A 344 5.01 -16.57 10.20
N ARG A 345 5.31 -17.86 10.29
CA ARG A 345 5.95 -18.60 9.20
C ARG A 345 4.99 -18.79 8.03
N TRP A 346 5.55 -18.87 6.85
CA TRP A 346 4.77 -19.05 5.62
C TRP A 346 5.50 -19.92 4.59
#